data_4a8bf5f6043eea96b4125ac5343bf450
#
_entry.id   4a8bf5f6043eea96b4125ac5343bf450
#
_cell.length_a   1.000
_cell.length_b   1.000
_cell.length_c   1.000
_cell.angle_alpha   90.00
_cell.angle_beta   90.00
_cell.angle_gamma   90.00
#
_symmetry.space_group_name_H-M   'P 1'
#
loop_
_entity.id
_entity.type
_entity.pdbx_description
1 polymer ?
#
loop_
_entity_poly.entity_id
_entity_poly.type
_entity_poly.pdbx_seq_one_letter_code
_entity_poly.pdbx_strand_id
1 'polypeptide(L)'
;MRTTFTTMLTDAQAGRLESILEGKGFEKKEVPYARFSFAGPSLLVTVYEKKNKLLLQGKGTDEFIEFTLEPQVTGILSLPAEVEEEGGKTEAHFGIDESGKGDYFGPLVVAGVYVDGRISAALRKLGVCDSKLVGSSARIRSLAEGIRKVPGIRFHLVSIGPERYNQLYPEFKNLNRFLAWGHATVIEGLAAKVPDCPMALSDQFANPFVLKRALAAKKLSIRLEQRVRAESDVAVAAASILARERFVNWMDAAGEAAGMKLPLGASGQVVKAARQLVAVHGEEMLPKVAKMHFKTTQNVLK
;
A
#
# COMPACT_ATOMS: atom_id res chain seq x y z
N MET A 1 -12.47 4.95 -3.56
CA MET A 1 -13.22 5.67 -2.52
C MET A 1 -13.79 4.63 -1.58
N ARG A 2 -13.32 4.59 -0.34
CA ARG A 2 -13.85 3.67 0.67
C ARG A 2 -15.21 4.17 1.11
N THR A 3 -16.16 3.26 1.19
CA THR A 3 -17.48 3.54 1.77
C THR A 3 -17.65 2.91 3.15
N THR A 4 -16.64 2.18 3.64
CA THR A 4 -16.65 1.55 4.95
C THR A 4 -15.21 1.45 5.48
N PHE A 5 -15.03 1.75 6.78
CA PHE A 5 -13.76 1.60 7.49
C PHE A 5 -14.00 1.18 8.93
N THR A 6 -13.14 0.33 9.48
CA THR A 6 -13.21 -0.10 10.88
C THR A 6 -11.84 -0.05 11.53
N THR A 7 -11.78 0.40 12.78
CA THR A 7 -10.59 0.35 13.64
C THR A 7 -11.00 0.26 15.10
N MET A 8 -10.03 0.02 15.98
CA MET A 8 -10.25 0.04 17.43
C MET A 8 -9.71 1.36 17.99
N LEU A 9 -10.43 1.93 18.96
CA LEU A 9 -10.02 3.14 19.65
C LEU A 9 -9.72 2.83 21.10
N THR A 10 -8.80 3.60 21.70
CA THR A 10 -8.68 3.66 23.17
C THR A 10 -9.89 4.43 23.75
N ASP A 11 -10.14 4.32 25.05
CA ASP A 11 -11.19 5.10 25.69
C ASP A 11 -11.00 6.60 25.53
N ALA A 12 -9.77 7.09 25.64
CA ALA A 12 -9.42 8.49 25.43
C ALA A 12 -9.69 8.95 23.98
N GLN A 13 -9.37 8.11 22.99
CA GLN A 13 -9.63 8.40 21.58
C GLN A 13 -11.13 8.38 21.27
N ALA A 14 -11.89 7.45 21.85
CA ALA A 14 -13.33 7.38 21.68
C ALA A 14 -14.02 8.63 22.29
N GLY A 15 -13.65 9.04 23.48
CA GLY A 15 -14.18 10.26 24.10
C GLY A 15 -13.79 11.53 23.31
N ARG A 16 -12.55 11.61 22.78
CA ARG A 16 -12.13 12.73 21.93
C ARG A 16 -12.91 12.78 20.62
N LEU A 17 -13.16 11.62 19.99
CA LEU A 17 -13.96 11.52 18.78
C LEU A 17 -15.40 11.99 19.02
N GLU A 18 -16.04 11.57 20.12
CA GLU A 18 -17.39 11.99 20.48
C GLU A 18 -17.49 13.51 20.58
N SER A 19 -16.58 14.15 21.32
CA SER A 19 -16.54 15.61 21.46
C SER A 19 -16.34 16.34 20.12
N ILE A 20 -15.52 15.79 19.21
CA ILE A 20 -15.31 16.36 17.87
C ILE A 20 -16.57 16.27 17.01
N LEU A 21 -17.28 15.14 17.06
CA LEU A 21 -18.52 14.95 16.29
C LEU A 21 -19.63 15.87 16.75
N GLU A 22 -19.79 16.04 18.07
CA GLU A 22 -20.70 17.02 18.66
C GLU A 22 -20.38 18.46 18.23
N GLY A 23 -19.08 18.84 18.31
CA GLY A 23 -18.63 20.17 17.90
C GLY A 23 -18.76 20.45 16.40
N LYS A 24 -18.76 19.41 15.56
CA LYS A 24 -18.98 19.53 14.10
C LYS A 24 -20.44 19.48 13.68
N GLY A 25 -21.38 19.36 14.62
CA GLY A 25 -22.81 19.37 14.34
C GLY A 25 -23.33 18.07 13.70
N PHE A 26 -22.67 16.96 13.92
CA PHE A 26 -23.20 15.65 13.53
C PHE A 26 -24.41 15.30 14.37
N GLU A 27 -25.45 14.71 13.76
CA GLU A 27 -26.68 14.31 14.42
C GLU A 27 -26.52 12.98 15.16
N LYS A 28 -26.81 12.95 16.46
CA LYS A 28 -26.73 11.71 17.26
C LYS A 28 -27.80 10.73 16.81
N LYS A 29 -27.42 9.46 16.63
CA LYS A 29 -28.30 8.35 16.25
C LYS A 29 -28.22 7.24 17.28
N GLU A 30 -29.36 6.61 17.58
CA GLU A 30 -29.38 5.40 18.41
C GLU A 30 -29.10 4.17 17.55
N VAL A 31 -28.07 3.43 17.93
CA VAL A 31 -27.68 2.15 17.30
C VAL A 31 -27.48 1.10 18.40
N PRO A 32 -28.07 -0.09 18.29
CA PRO A 32 -27.91 -1.14 19.30
C PRO A 32 -26.43 -1.46 19.55
N TYR A 33 -26.08 -1.60 20.83
CA TYR A 33 -24.71 -1.90 21.30
C TYR A 33 -23.66 -0.84 20.95
N ALA A 34 -24.05 0.33 20.47
CA ALA A 34 -23.15 1.44 20.25
C ALA A 34 -22.94 2.24 21.54
N ARG A 35 -21.69 2.57 21.84
CA ARG A 35 -21.34 3.57 22.86
C ARG A 35 -21.85 4.95 22.43
N PHE A 36 -21.68 5.26 21.13
CA PHE A 36 -22.31 6.39 20.47
C PHE A 36 -22.35 6.17 18.96
N SER A 37 -23.27 6.85 18.29
CA SER A 37 -23.33 6.91 16.83
C SER A 37 -23.78 8.30 16.39
N PHE A 38 -23.16 8.81 15.29
CA PHE A 38 -23.43 10.12 14.75
C PHE A 38 -23.52 10.06 13.22
N ALA A 39 -24.53 10.75 12.66
CA ALA A 39 -24.74 10.88 11.23
C ALA A 39 -24.37 12.28 10.76
N GLY A 40 -23.53 12.37 9.74
CA GLY A 40 -23.21 13.57 8.97
C GLY A 40 -23.77 13.48 7.54
N PRO A 41 -23.57 14.52 6.69
CA PRO A 41 -24.17 14.59 5.34
C PRO A 41 -23.81 13.41 4.40
N SER A 42 -22.67 12.78 4.59
CA SER A 42 -22.19 11.70 3.73
C SER A 42 -21.52 10.56 4.52
N LEU A 43 -21.65 10.55 5.86
CA LEU A 43 -20.94 9.65 6.73
C LEU A 43 -21.76 9.29 7.97
N LEU A 44 -21.79 8.00 8.33
CA LEU A 44 -22.23 7.50 9.61
C LEU A 44 -20.99 7.04 10.39
N VAL A 45 -20.84 7.53 11.62
CA VAL A 45 -19.75 7.22 12.55
C VAL A 45 -20.35 6.47 13.75
N THR A 46 -19.99 5.21 13.94
CA THR A 46 -20.49 4.41 15.07
C THR A 46 -19.30 3.85 15.85
N VAL A 47 -19.28 4.04 17.15
CA VAL A 47 -18.35 3.37 18.07
C VAL A 47 -19.13 2.40 18.94
N TYR A 48 -18.79 1.12 18.88
CA TYR A 48 -19.44 0.08 19.66
C TYR A 48 -18.81 -0.07 21.05
N GLU A 49 -19.63 -0.42 22.05
CA GLU A 49 -19.15 -0.62 23.43
C GLU A 49 -18.07 -1.69 23.55
N LYS A 50 -18.21 -2.78 22.79
CA LYS A 50 -17.23 -3.86 22.80
C LYS A 50 -15.94 -3.41 22.15
N LYS A 51 -14.91 -3.20 22.98
CA LYS A 51 -13.53 -2.82 22.58
C LYS A 51 -13.45 -1.45 21.84
N ASN A 52 -14.40 -0.55 22.01
CA ASN A 52 -14.48 0.74 21.29
C ASN A 52 -14.24 0.60 19.78
N LYS A 53 -14.88 -0.41 19.16
CA LYS A 53 -14.74 -0.64 17.74
C LYS A 53 -15.43 0.49 16.96
N LEU A 54 -14.64 1.30 16.25
CA LEU A 54 -15.12 2.31 15.33
C LEU A 54 -15.55 1.67 14.01
N LEU A 55 -16.69 2.11 13.50
CA LEU A 55 -17.19 1.84 12.16
C LEU A 55 -17.55 3.15 11.48
N LEU A 56 -16.94 3.45 10.35
CA LEU A 56 -17.29 4.53 9.45
C LEU A 56 -18.02 3.96 8.23
N GLN A 57 -19.14 4.56 7.83
CA GLN A 57 -19.91 4.14 6.66
C GLN A 57 -20.40 5.36 5.87
N GLY A 58 -20.18 5.37 4.57
CA GLY A 58 -20.61 6.42 3.67
C GLY A 58 -19.52 6.94 2.74
N LYS A 59 -19.91 7.82 1.80
CA LYS A 59 -18.99 8.38 0.79
C LYS A 59 -17.93 9.31 1.38
N GLY A 60 -18.21 9.89 2.56
CA GLY A 60 -17.28 10.77 3.29
C GLY A 60 -16.21 10.04 4.11
N THR A 61 -16.12 8.70 4.05
CA THR A 61 -15.23 7.91 4.89
C THR A 61 -13.75 8.29 4.71
N ASP A 62 -13.25 8.40 3.47
CA ASP A 62 -11.84 8.73 3.21
C ASP A 62 -11.50 10.15 3.70
N GLU A 63 -12.38 11.12 3.42
CA GLU A 63 -12.21 12.51 3.86
C GLU A 63 -12.21 12.65 5.38
N PHE A 64 -13.11 11.93 6.06
CA PHE A 64 -13.18 11.95 7.52
C PHE A 64 -11.94 11.32 8.17
N ILE A 65 -11.41 10.26 7.60
CA ILE A 65 -10.16 9.65 8.07
C ILE A 65 -9.03 10.67 7.96
N GLU A 66 -8.87 11.27 6.79
CA GLU A 66 -7.76 12.18 6.47
C GLU A 66 -7.77 13.47 7.29
N PHE A 67 -8.94 14.09 7.45
CA PHE A 67 -9.03 15.43 8.05
C PHE A 67 -9.54 15.46 9.50
N THR A 68 -10.05 14.34 10.00
CA THR A 68 -10.60 14.29 11.36
C THR A 68 -10.03 13.15 12.20
N LEU A 69 -10.16 11.91 11.74
CA LEU A 69 -9.79 10.75 12.56
C LEU A 69 -8.27 10.71 12.81
N GLU A 70 -7.47 10.76 11.75
CA GLU A 70 -6.01 10.69 11.87
C GLU A 70 -5.40 11.88 12.61
N PRO A 71 -5.64 13.14 12.22
CA PRO A 71 -4.96 14.27 12.84
C PRO A 71 -5.51 14.65 14.21
N GLN A 72 -6.78 14.42 14.48
CA GLN A 72 -7.44 14.97 15.67
C GLN A 72 -7.78 13.91 16.73
N VAL A 73 -7.88 12.62 16.36
CA VAL A 73 -8.30 11.56 17.28
C VAL A 73 -7.17 10.56 17.55
N THR A 74 -6.64 9.94 16.50
CA THR A 74 -5.67 8.86 16.66
C THR A 74 -4.24 9.37 16.68
N GLY A 75 -3.94 10.48 16.02
CA GLY A 75 -2.58 11.00 15.84
C GLY A 75 -1.64 10.01 15.13
N ILE A 76 -1.99 8.74 15.19
CA ILE A 76 -1.36 7.57 14.58
C ILE A 76 -2.53 6.64 14.27
N LEU A 77 -2.60 6.05 13.07
CA LEU A 77 -3.49 4.93 12.83
C LEU A 77 -3.34 3.93 13.96
N SER A 78 -4.40 3.76 14.74
CA SER A 78 -4.41 2.72 15.76
C SER A 78 -4.33 1.40 15.04
N LEU A 79 -3.17 0.78 15.07
CA LEU A 79 -3.01 -0.63 14.77
C LEU A 79 -4.06 -1.39 15.61
N PRO A 80 -4.68 -2.45 15.11
CA PRO A 80 -5.40 -3.37 15.94
C PRO A 80 -4.45 -3.74 17.10
N ALA A 81 -4.83 -3.38 18.32
CA ALA A 81 -4.15 -3.87 19.50
C ALA A 81 -4.23 -5.40 19.49
N GLU A 82 -3.13 -6.02 19.87
CA GLU A 82 -2.89 -7.47 19.93
C GLU A 82 -2.27 -8.06 18.65
N VAL A 83 -1.06 -7.59 18.32
CA VAL A 83 0.02 -8.54 18.13
C VAL A 83 0.68 -8.68 19.50
N GLU A 84 0.41 -9.80 20.18
CA GLU A 84 1.14 -10.20 21.37
C GLU A 84 2.62 -9.93 21.13
N GLU A 85 3.27 -9.32 22.14
CA GLU A 85 4.71 -9.35 22.24
C GLU A 85 5.14 -10.81 22.32
N GLU A 86 5.18 -11.51 21.20
CA GLU A 86 6.12 -12.59 21.06
C GLU A 86 7.51 -11.95 21.14
N GLY A 87 8.06 -11.93 22.34
CA GLY A 87 9.45 -11.60 22.62
C GLY A 87 10.42 -12.56 21.95
N GLY A 88 10.11 -13.05 20.77
CA GLY A 88 10.98 -13.76 19.85
C GLY A 88 11.93 -12.75 19.21
N LYS A 89 13.24 -13.00 19.32
CA LYS A 89 14.27 -12.30 18.55
C LYS A 89 13.82 -12.26 17.09
N THR A 90 13.46 -11.09 16.57
CA THR A 90 13.11 -10.92 15.14
C THR A 90 14.36 -11.36 14.35
N GLU A 91 14.27 -12.50 13.68
CA GLU A 91 15.34 -12.98 12.81
C GLU A 91 15.58 -11.95 11.71
N ALA A 92 16.84 -11.65 11.43
CA ALA A 92 17.18 -10.72 10.38
C ALA A 92 16.68 -11.25 9.02
N HIS A 93 15.98 -10.41 8.25
CA HIS A 93 15.42 -10.82 6.97
C HIS A 93 15.13 -9.64 6.03
N PHE A 94 14.91 -9.96 4.76
CA PHE A 94 14.35 -9.04 3.78
C PHE A 94 12.84 -9.21 3.70
N GLY A 95 12.08 -8.13 3.81
CA GLY A 95 10.66 -8.10 3.46
C GLY A 95 10.47 -7.51 2.07
N ILE A 96 9.66 -8.16 1.22
CA ILE A 96 9.46 -7.76 -0.18
C ILE A 96 7.98 -7.60 -0.47
N ASP A 97 7.62 -6.48 -1.13
CA ASP A 97 6.26 -6.24 -1.62
C ASP A 97 6.27 -5.40 -2.91
N GLU A 98 5.09 -5.29 -3.56
CA GLU A 98 4.92 -4.55 -4.80
C GLU A 98 3.76 -3.57 -4.76
N SER A 99 3.77 -2.58 -5.68
CA SER A 99 2.66 -1.68 -5.97
C SER A 99 2.45 -1.50 -7.47
N GLY A 100 1.22 -1.21 -7.88
CA GLY A 100 0.87 -0.96 -9.27
C GLY A 100 0.54 -2.20 -10.10
N LYS A 101 0.53 -3.41 -9.52
CA LYS A 101 0.21 -4.67 -10.20
C LYS A 101 -1.20 -4.69 -10.81
N GLY A 102 -2.18 -4.18 -10.08
CA GLY A 102 -3.60 -4.15 -10.46
C GLY A 102 -4.05 -2.86 -11.16
N ASP A 103 -3.14 -1.92 -11.36
CA ASP A 103 -3.45 -0.60 -11.91
C ASP A 103 -3.09 -0.55 -13.40
N TYR A 104 -4.04 -0.08 -14.22
CA TYR A 104 -3.82 0.13 -15.65
C TYR A 104 -2.77 1.19 -15.91
N PHE A 105 -2.93 2.36 -15.28
CA PHE A 105 -1.95 3.43 -15.32
C PHE A 105 -0.80 3.20 -14.34
N GLY A 106 0.34 3.80 -14.67
CA GLY A 106 1.48 3.87 -13.78
C GLY A 106 2.43 2.66 -13.82
N PRO A 107 3.51 2.74 -13.04
CA PRO A 107 4.57 1.76 -13.04
C PRO A 107 4.17 0.46 -12.32
N LEU A 108 4.95 -0.58 -12.53
CA LEU A 108 5.09 -1.67 -11.56
C LEU A 108 6.29 -1.35 -10.67
N VAL A 109 6.06 -1.28 -9.37
CA VAL A 109 7.10 -0.99 -8.39
C VAL A 109 7.25 -2.18 -7.46
N VAL A 110 8.46 -2.69 -7.31
CA VAL A 110 8.81 -3.70 -6.31
C VAL A 110 9.83 -3.09 -5.36
N ALA A 111 9.61 -3.24 -4.08
CA ALA A 111 10.52 -2.76 -3.04
C ALA A 111 10.89 -3.88 -2.08
N GLY A 112 12.03 -3.74 -1.45
CA GLY A 112 12.47 -4.62 -0.38
C GLY A 112 13.17 -3.83 0.71
N VAL A 113 13.00 -4.29 1.94
CA VAL A 113 13.59 -3.69 3.14
C VAL A 113 14.25 -4.77 3.98
N TYR A 114 15.48 -4.51 4.42
CA TYR A 114 16.16 -5.32 5.43
C TYR A 114 15.75 -4.88 6.81
N VAL A 115 15.50 -5.84 7.68
CA VAL A 115 15.30 -5.60 9.10
C VAL A 115 16.13 -6.57 9.94
N ASP A 116 16.53 -6.09 11.10
CA ASP A 116 16.95 -6.85 12.28
C ASP A 116 16.03 -6.46 13.46
N GLY A 117 16.29 -6.97 14.64
CA GLY A 117 15.48 -6.66 15.82
C GLY A 117 15.43 -5.16 16.15
N ARG A 118 16.52 -4.40 15.93
CA ARG A 118 16.60 -2.95 16.21
C ARG A 118 15.82 -2.15 15.19
N ILE A 119 16.01 -2.45 13.91
CA ILE A 119 15.30 -1.79 12.80
C ILE A 119 13.81 -2.10 12.89
N SER A 120 13.43 -3.35 13.18
CA SER A 120 12.03 -3.75 13.36
C SER A 120 11.34 -2.96 14.47
N ALA A 121 11.99 -2.79 15.61
CA ALA A 121 11.46 -1.98 16.71
C ALA A 121 11.29 -0.50 16.32
N ALA A 122 12.26 0.07 15.60
CA ALA A 122 12.20 1.44 15.12
C ALA A 122 11.06 1.64 14.11
N LEU A 123 10.87 0.72 13.17
CA LEU A 123 9.79 0.77 12.18
C LEU A 123 8.40 0.65 12.84
N ARG A 124 8.24 -0.25 13.82
CA ARG A 124 6.99 -0.34 14.61
C ARG A 124 6.69 0.95 15.35
N LYS A 125 7.71 1.57 15.96
CA LYS A 125 7.57 2.87 16.66
C LYS A 125 7.17 4.00 15.71
N LEU A 126 7.54 3.95 14.43
CA LEU A 126 7.11 4.89 13.40
C LEU A 126 5.66 4.65 12.96
N GLY A 127 5.01 3.57 13.39
CA GLY A 127 3.67 3.19 12.96
C GLY A 127 3.63 2.56 11.56
N VAL A 128 4.71 1.87 11.17
CA VAL A 128 4.75 1.11 9.91
C VAL A 128 3.76 -0.05 10.00
N CYS A 129 2.82 -0.08 9.07
CA CYS A 129 1.78 -1.10 8.92
C CYS A 129 1.48 -1.31 7.44
N ASP A 130 0.58 -2.25 7.09
CA ASP A 130 0.15 -2.46 5.70
C ASP A 130 -0.25 -1.13 5.03
N SER A 131 0.38 -0.81 3.91
CA SER A 131 0.14 0.43 3.15
C SER A 131 -1.31 0.59 2.67
N LYS A 132 -2.07 -0.51 2.57
CA LYS A 132 -3.50 -0.50 2.22
C LYS A 132 -4.35 0.08 3.36
N LEU A 133 -3.85 0.02 4.60
CA LEU A 133 -4.48 0.61 5.78
C LEU A 133 -4.11 2.09 5.96
N VAL A 134 -3.10 2.58 5.23
CA VAL A 134 -2.70 3.99 5.27
C VAL A 134 -3.63 4.81 4.40
N GLY A 135 -4.40 5.71 5.02
CA GLY A 135 -5.55 6.38 4.41
C GLY A 135 -5.21 7.41 3.33
N SER A 136 -4.05 8.08 3.39
CA SER A 136 -3.73 9.19 2.50
C SER A 136 -2.35 9.10 1.86
N SER A 137 -2.21 9.70 0.67
CA SER A 137 -0.92 9.83 -0.03
C SER A 137 0.10 10.64 0.79
N ALA A 138 -0.36 11.66 1.51
CA ALA A 138 0.50 12.47 2.40
C ALA A 138 1.09 11.60 3.51
N ARG A 139 0.29 10.74 4.14
CA ARG A 139 0.76 9.83 5.19
C ARG A 139 1.72 8.78 4.65
N ILE A 140 1.45 8.22 3.45
CA ILE A 140 2.39 7.30 2.77
C ILE A 140 3.75 7.96 2.58
N ARG A 141 3.80 9.22 2.11
CA ARG A 141 5.06 9.96 1.92
C ARG A 141 5.79 10.21 3.24
N SER A 142 5.05 10.63 4.27
CA SER A 142 5.62 10.86 5.61
C SER A 142 6.22 9.57 6.19
N LEU A 143 5.52 8.44 6.10
CA LEU A 143 6.04 7.14 6.55
C LEU A 143 7.25 6.70 5.74
N ALA A 144 7.21 6.82 4.41
CA ALA A 144 8.33 6.46 3.55
C ALA A 144 9.59 7.30 3.85
N GLU A 145 9.41 8.58 4.14
CA GLU A 145 10.50 9.45 4.60
C GLU A 145 11.05 9.00 5.95
N GLY A 146 10.16 8.69 6.89
CA GLY A 146 10.54 8.16 8.21
C GLY A 146 11.31 6.84 8.10
N ILE A 147 10.85 5.91 7.27
CA ILE A 147 11.53 4.62 7.02
C ILE A 147 12.96 4.88 6.52
N ARG A 148 13.15 5.77 5.55
CA ARG A 148 14.48 6.08 4.99
C ARG A 148 15.45 6.69 6.01
N LYS A 149 14.93 7.31 7.08
CA LYS A 149 15.71 7.92 8.16
C LYS A 149 16.05 6.96 9.30
N VAL A 150 15.49 5.74 9.31
CA VAL A 150 15.81 4.75 10.35
C VAL A 150 17.30 4.38 10.30
N PRO A 151 18.04 4.52 11.42
CA PRO A 151 19.47 4.17 11.43
C PRO A 151 19.71 2.72 11.08
N GLY A 152 20.61 2.48 10.14
CA GLY A 152 20.96 1.13 9.67
C GLY A 152 20.03 0.55 8.62
N ILE A 153 18.92 1.22 8.28
CA ILE A 153 17.99 0.73 7.25
C ILE A 153 18.74 0.43 5.94
N ARG A 154 18.39 -0.67 5.30
CA ARG A 154 18.79 -0.98 3.93
C ARG A 154 17.54 -1.33 3.15
N PHE A 155 17.40 -0.72 1.99
CA PHE A 155 16.30 -1.01 1.08
C PHE A 155 16.79 -1.02 -0.36
N HIS A 156 16.06 -1.71 -1.22
CA HIS A 156 16.23 -1.67 -2.66
C HIS A 156 14.86 -1.54 -3.33
N LEU A 157 14.79 -0.81 -4.43
CA LEU A 157 13.55 -0.53 -5.13
C LEU A 157 13.78 -0.59 -6.64
N VAL A 158 12.90 -1.32 -7.33
CA VAL A 158 12.83 -1.39 -8.78
C VAL A 158 11.51 -0.78 -9.22
N SER A 159 11.58 0.28 -10.01
CA SER A 159 10.41 0.96 -10.58
C SER A 159 10.43 0.82 -12.10
N ILE A 160 9.45 0.11 -12.64
CA ILE A 160 9.34 -0.20 -14.06
C ILE A 160 8.20 0.66 -14.62
N GLY A 161 8.54 1.79 -15.23
CA GLY A 161 7.57 2.69 -15.88
C GLY A 161 6.82 2.00 -17.02
N PRO A 162 5.66 2.52 -17.43
CA PRO A 162 4.80 1.87 -18.43
C PRO A 162 5.51 1.56 -19.75
N GLU A 163 6.31 2.45 -20.30
CA GLU A 163 7.05 2.18 -21.55
C GLU A 163 7.98 0.98 -21.40
N ARG A 164 8.79 0.95 -20.34
CA ARG A 164 9.69 -0.17 -20.08
C ARG A 164 8.93 -1.45 -19.72
N TYR A 165 7.83 -1.30 -19.01
CA TYR A 165 6.92 -2.41 -18.71
C TYR A 165 6.39 -3.06 -20.00
N ASN A 166 5.91 -2.25 -20.95
CA ASN A 166 5.35 -2.72 -22.21
C ASN A 166 6.41 -3.38 -23.11
N GLN A 167 7.68 -2.96 -23.04
CA GLN A 167 8.80 -3.61 -23.72
C GLN A 167 9.15 -4.97 -23.10
N LEU A 168 9.17 -5.07 -21.78
CA LEU A 168 9.59 -6.28 -21.07
C LEU A 168 8.49 -7.34 -20.99
N TYR A 169 7.23 -6.92 -20.80
CA TYR A 169 6.13 -7.86 -20.56
C TYR A 169 5.99 -8.98 -21.60
N PRO A 170 6.18 -8.75 -22.91
CA PRO A 170 6.12 -9.81 -23.93
C PRO A 170 7.16 -10.92 -23.73
N GLU A 171 8.32 -10.63 -23.14
CA GLU A 171 9.35 -11.63 -22.86
C GLU A 171 8.89 -12.62 -21.77
N PHE A 172 8.17 -12.11 -20.77
CA PHE A 172 7.65 -12.91 -19.65
C PHE A 172 6.33 -13.60 -19.99
N LYS A 173 5.48 -13.00 -20.84
CA LYS A 173 4.14 -13.49 -21.24
C LYS A 173 3.19 -13.83 -20.09
N ASN A 174 3.59 -13.53 -18.86
CA ASN A 174 2.86 -13.88 -17.64
C ASN A 174 3.27 -12.92 -16.52
N LEU A 175 2.26 -12.24 -15.93
CA LEU A 175 2.48 -11.26 -14.88
C LEU A 175 3.19 -11.85 -13.66
N ASN A 176 2.88 -13.09 -13.27
CA ASN A 176 3.51 -13.71 -12.10
C ASN A 176 5.00 -13.98 -12.33
N ARG A 177 5.42 -14.34 -13.55
CA ARG A 177 6.84 -14.46 -13.91
C ARG A 177 7.53 -13.11 -13.89
N PHE A 178 6.88 -12.08 -14.38
CA PHE A 178 7.42 -10.72 -14.38
C PHE A 178 7.58 -10.19 -12.94
N LEU A 179 6.59 -10.41 -12.09
CA LEU A 179 6.68 -10.09 -10.65
C LEU A 179 7.83 -10.84 -9.98
N ALA A 180 7.93 -12.15 -10.22
CA ALA A 180 9.00 -12.95 -9.64
C ALA A 180 10.40 -12.48 -10.05
N TRP A 181 10.57 -12.06 -11.29
CA TRP A 181 11.80 -11.42 -11.76
C TRP A 181 12.07 -10.11 -11.00
N GLY A 182 11.06 -9.25 -10.82
CA GLY A 182 11.15 -8.02 -10.05
C GLY A 182 11.54 -8.26 -8.59
N HIS A 183 10.86 -9.21 -7.92
CA HIS A 183 11.18 -9.61 -6.55
C HIS A 183 12.61 -10.16 -6.44
N ALA A 184 13.02 -11.06 -7.35
CA ALA A 184 14.37 -11.60 -7.35
C ALA A 184 15.43 -10.51 -7.60
N THR A 185 15.14 -9.50 -8.42
CA THR A 185 16.03 -8.35 -8.66
C THR A 185 16.16 -7.47 -7.41
N VAL A 186 15.08 -7.28 -6.67
CA VAL A 186 15.11 -6.53 -5.40
C VAL A 186 15.89 -7.31 -4.33
N ILE A 187 15.68 -8.62 -4.22
CA ILE A 187 16.44 -9.47 -3.29
C ILE A 187 17.93 -9.47 -3.63
N GLU A 188 18.30 -9.55 -4.90
CA GLU A 188 19.69 -9.43 -5.38
C GLU A 188 20.32 -8.11 -4.93
N GLY A 189 19.63 -6.99 -5.15
CA GLY A 189 20.11 -5.68 -4.75
C GLY A 189 20.21 -5.48 -3.23
N LEU A 190 19.39 -6.18 -2.44
CA LEU A 190 19.51 -6.22 -0.98
C LEU A 190 20.64 -7.14 -0.53
N ALA A 191 20.78 -8.32 -1.12
CA ALA A 191 21.86 -9.25 -0.79
C ALA A 191 23.25 -8.65 -1.08
N ALA A 192 23.38 -7.83 -2.11
CA ALA A 192 24.60 -7.05 -2.36
C ALA A 192 24.93 -6.04 -1.25
N LYS A 193 23.93 -5.57 -0.50
CA LYS A 193 24.10 -4.61 0.61
C LYS A 193 24.24 -5.30 1.96
N VAL A 194 23.63 -6.48 2.12
CA VAL A 194 23.61 -7.27 3.35
C VAL A 194 23.78 -8.76 2.96
N PRO A 195 25.03 -9.18 2.63
CA PRO A 195 25.30 -10.53 2.12
C PRO A 195 24.92 -11.66 3.08
N ASP A 196 25.03 -11.39 4.38
CA ASP A 196 24.81 -12.40 5.43
C ASP A 196 23.35 -12.49 5.88
N CYS A 197 22.42 -11.82 5.17
CA CYS A 197 21.01 -11.91 5.53
C CYS A 197 20.46 -13.32 5.24
N PRO A 198 19.91 -14.02 6.24
CA PRO A 198 19.60 -15.45 6.11
C PRO A 198 18.33 -15.73 5.30
N MET A 199 17.40 -14.75 5.21
CA MET A 199 16.06 -15.02 4.73
C MET A 199 15.45 -13.83 3.96
N ALA A 200 14.60 -14.17 2.98
CA ALA A 200 13.67 -13.22 2.36
C ALA A 200 12.22 -13.68 2.57
N LEU A 201 11.36 -12.77 2.98
CA LEU A 201 9.92 -12.94 3.14
C LEU A 201 9.17 -12.12 2.10
N SER A 202 8.25 -12.74 1.38
CA SER A 202 7.42 -12.09 0.36
C SER A 202 5.96 -12.47 0.55
N ASP A 203 5.03 -11.58 0.17
CA ASP A 203 3.64 -11.99 0.00
C ASP A 203 3.52 -13.04 -1.11
N GLN A 204 2.60 -13.99 -0.92
CA GLN A 204 2.40 -15.08 -1.87
C GLN A 204 1.49 -14.63 -3.02
N PHE A 205 2.05 -14.10 -4.08
CA PHE A 205 1.32 -13.66 -5.27
C PHE A 205 1.09 -14.75 -6.33
N ALA A 206 1.79 -15.89 -6.22
CA ALA A 206 1.74 -16.99 -7.19
C ALA A 206 2.15 -18.32 -6.54
N ASN A 207 2.23 -19.38 -7.38
CA ASN A 207 2.84 -20.63 -6.93
C ASN A 207 4.29 -20.36 -6.46
N PRO A 208 4.69 -20.85 -5.27
CA PRO A 208 6.00 -20.60 -4.66
C PRO A 208 7.20 -20.94 -5.56
N PHE A 209 7.06 -21.90 -6.45
CA PHE A 209 8.13 -22.28 -7.39
C PHE A 209 8.49 -21.18 -8.39
N VAL A 210 7.57 -20.26 -8.70
CA VAL A 210 7.83 -19.19 -9.67
C VAL A 210 8.93 -18.25 -9.18
N LEU A 211 8.84 -17.82 -7.92
CA LEU A 211 9.86 -16.95 -7.31
C LEU A 211 11.16 -17.73 -7.01
N LYS A 212 11.06 -18.97 -6.52
CA LYS A 212 12.26 -19.83 -6.32
C LYS A 212 13.07 -20.00 -7.61
N ARG A 213 12.38 -20.21 -8.75
CA ARG A 213 13.04 -20.32 -10.06
C ARG A 213 13.71 -19.01 -10.48
N ALA A 214 13.09 -17.87 -10.20
CA ALA A 214 13.66 -16.56 -10.51
C ALA A 214 14.93 -16.27 -9.68
N LEU A 215 14.94 -16.65 -8.38
CA LEU A 215 16.13 -16.57 -7.52
C LEU A 215 17.26 -17.49 -8.02
N ALA A 216 16.94 -18.73 -8.38
CA ALA A 216 17.91 -19.68 -8.92
C ALA A 216 18.55 -19.18 -10.24
N ALA A 217 17.76 -18.54 -11.11
CA ALA A 217 18.26 -17.94 -12.34
C ALA A 217 19.27 -16.80 -12.08
N LYS A 218 19.17 -16.12 -10.93
CA LYS A 218 20.12 -15.10 -10.46
C LYS A 218 21.24 -15.67 -9.57
N LYS A 219 21.30 -17.00 -9.38
CA LYS A 219 22.26 -17.69 -8.52
C LYS A 219 22.24 -17.20 -7.06
N LEU A 220 21.08 -16.79 -6.58
CA LEU A 220 20.86 -16.36 -5.21
C LEU A 220 20.53 -17.55 -4.33
N SER A 221 21.35 -17.77 -3.29
CA SER A 221 21.16 -18.81 -2.27
C SER A 221 20.69 -18.14 -0.98
N ILE A 222 19.39 -17.85 -0.89
CA ILE A 222 18.76 -17.30 0.30
C ILE A 222 17.52 -18.11 0.66
N ARG A 223 17.26 -18.32 1.95
CA ARG A 223 16.02 -18.96 2.40
C ARG A 223 14.84 -18.09 2.02
N LEU A 224 13.96 -18.59 1.15
CA LEU A 224 12.76 -17.88 0.75
C LEU A 224 11.55 -18.40 1.50
N GLU A 225 10.87 -17.52 2.22
CA GLU A 225 9.52 -17.72 2.74
C GLU A 225 8.50 -16.92 1.96
N GLN A 226 7.34 -17.54 1.71
CA GLN A 226 6.20 -16.86 1.10
C GLN A 226 4.97 -17.14 1.97
N ARG A 227 4.29 -16.09 2.40
CA ARG A 227 3.11 -16.18 3.26
C ARG A 227 1.97 -15.40 2.65
N VAL A 228 0.76 -15.91 2.78
CA VAL A 228 -0.45 -15.13 2.50
C VAL A 228 -0.58 -14.07 3.59
N ARG A 229 -0.83 -12.82 3.19
CA ARG A 229 -0.90 -11.65 4.08
C ARG A 229 0.43 -11.42 4.83
N ALA A 230 1.52 -11.52 4.11
CA ALA A 230 2.85 -11.23 4.66
C ALA A 230 3.03 -9.78 5.12
N GLU A 231 2.12 -8.87 4.75
CA GLU A 231 2.08 -7.48 5.20
C GLU A 231 1.90 -7.30 6.72
N SER A 232 1.59 -8.35 7.46
CA SER A 232 1.66 -8.35 8.92
C SER A 232 3.10 -8.27 9.45
N ASP A 233 4.08 -8.67 8.64
CA ASP A 233 5.50 -8.50 8.94
C ASP A 233 5.93 -7.05 8.68
N VAL A 234 6.71 -6.49 9.60
CA VAL A 234 7.10 -5.07 9.54
C VAL A 234 8.04 -4.74 8.38
N ALA A 235 8.87 -5.70 7.94
CA ALA A 235 9.75 -5.49 6.79
C ALA A 235 8.96 -5.47 5.48
N VAL A 236 7.99 -6.38 5.34
CA VAL A 236 7.06 -6.43 4.20
C VAL A 236 6.19 -5.18 4.18
N ALA A 237 5.66 -4.76 5.34
CA ALA A 237 4.88 -3.52 5.47
C ALA A 237 5.70 -2.28 5.08
N ALA A 238 6.96 -2.19 5.51
CA ALA A 238 7.85 -1.11 5.11
C ALA A 238 8.14 -1.11 3.61
N ALA A 239 8.36 -2.29 3.02
CA ALA A 239 8.52 -2.45 1.57
C ALA A 239 7.25 -2.00 0.82
N SER A 240 6.07 -2.39 1.29
CA SER A 240 4.77 -1.97 0.75
C SER A 240 4.62 -0.45 0.73
N ILE A 241 4.98 0.23 1.83
CA ILE A 241 4.93 1.69 1.93
C ILE A 241 5.89 2.34 0.93
N LEU A 242 7.13 1.86 0.82
CA LEU A 242 8.11 2.41 -0.12
C LEU A 242 7.68 2.20 -1.58
N ALA A 243 7.15 1.02 -1.92
CA ALA A 243 6.63 0.74 -3.24
C ALA A 243 5.43 1.63 -3.57
N ARG A 244 4.50 1.78 -2.63
CA ARG A 244 3.31 2.61 -2.78
C ARG A 244 3.65 4.09 -2.92
N GLU A 245 4.56 4.61 -2.12
CA GLU A 245 5.01 6.00 -2.23
C GLU A 245 5.61 6.29 -3.61
N ARG A 246 6.48 5.42 -4.11
CA ARG A 246 7.06 5.56 -5.44
C ARG A 246 6.00 5.53 -6.54
N PHE A 247 5.02 4.63 -6.40
CA PHE A 247 3.90 4.52 -7.33
C PHE A 247 3.04 5.78 -7.34
N VAL A 248 2.63 6.27 -6.16
CA VAL A 248 1.79 7.47 -6.03
C VAL A 248 2.50 8.71 -6.57
N ASN A 249 3.79 8.90 -6.25
CA ASN A 249 4.57 10.04 -6.76
C ASN A 249 4.66 10.01 -8.28
N TRP A 250 4.81 8.83 -8.88
CA TRP A 250 4.81 8.70 -10.33
C TRP A 250 3.43 9.04 -10.92
N MET A 251 2.33 8.55 -10.30
CA MET A 251 0.97 8.82 -10.76
C MET A 251 0.62 10.32 -10.71
N ASP A 252 1.05 11.01 -9.65
CA ASP A 252 0.82 12.45 -9.52
C ASP A 252 1.58 13.22 -10.60
N ALA A 253 2.87 12.92 -10.80
CA ALA A 253 3.68 13.57 -11.82
C ALA A 253 3.15 13.31 -13.25
N ALA A 254 2.74 12.08 -13.54
CA ALA A 254 2.15 11.73 -14.84
C ALA A 254 0.78 12.38 -15.06
N GLY A 255 -0.03 12.48 -14.00
CA GLY A 255 -1.31 13.18 -14.05
C GLY A 255 -1.15 14.68 -14.29
N GLU A 256 -0.17 15.31 -13.63
CA GLU A 256 0.18 16.71 -13.85
C GLU A 256 0.66 16.94 -15.29
N ALA A 257 1.57 16.11 -15.79
CA ALA A 257 2.06 16.18 -17.17
C ALA A 257 0.95 15.96 -18.22
N ALA A 258 -0.04 15.12 -17.91
CA ALA A 258 -1.19 14.86 -18.77
C ALA A 258 -2.31 15.90 -18.62
N GLY A 259 -2.21 16.85 -17.67
CA GLY A 259 -3.26 17.84 -17.36
C GLY A 259 -4.55 17.20 -16.83
N MET A 260 -4.49 15.97 -16.32
CA MET A 260 -5.67 15.25 -15.81
C MET A 260 -5.31 14.21 -14.75
N LYS A 261 -6.25 13.93 -13.84
CA LYS A 261 -6.06 12.87 -12.84
C LYS A 261 -6.14 11.50 -13.49
N LEU A 262 -5.11 10.67 -13.27
CA LEU A 262 -5.08 9.27 -13.68
C LEU A 262 -5.67 8.39 -12.56
N PRO A 263 -6.85 7.76 -12.75
CA PRO A 263 -7.47 6.95 -11.71
C PRO A 263 -6.76 5.60 -11.53
N LEU A 264 -6.84 5.07 -10.31
CA LEU A 264 -6.29 3.77 -9.92
C LEU A 264 -7.16 2.60 -10.39
N GLY A 265 -6.57 1.40 -10.45
CA GLY A 265 -7.26 0.17 -10.83
C GLY A 265 -7.43 0.01 -12.34
N ALA A 266 -8.50 -0.69 -12.75
CA ALA A 266 -8.83 -1.00 -14.14
C ALA A 266 -10.36 -0.96 -14.40
N SER A 267 -11.08 -0.13 -13.66
CA SER A 267 -12.53 0.03 -13.71
C SER A 267 -13.03 0.84 -14.93
N GLY A 268 -14.34 0.99 -15.07
CA GLY A 268 -14.95 1.85 -16.10
C GLY A 268 -14.50 3.33 -16.02
N GLN A 269 -14.17 3.83 -14.83
CA GLN A 269 -13.59 5.18 -14.67
C GLN A 269 -12.20 5.27 -15.32
N VAL A 270 -11.40 4.21 -15.23
CA VAL A 270 -10.08 4.12 -15.89
C VAL A 270 -10.24 4.12 -17.42
N VAL A 271 -11.20 3.37 -17.95
CA VAL A 271 -11.51 3.37 -19.40
C VAL A 271 -11.91 4.79 -19.86
N LYS A 272 -12.77 5.47 -19.10
CA LYS A 272 -13.19 6.85 -19.43
C LYS A 272 -12.02 7.82 -19.42
N ALA A 273 -11.17 7.76 -18.41
CA ALA A 273 -9.98 8.59 -18.31
C ALA A 273 -8.98 8.31 -19.44
N ALA A 274 -8.79 7.03 -19.80
CA ALA A 274 -7.90 6.65 -20.89
C ALA A 274 -8.42 7.12 -22.26
N ARG A 275 -9.73 7.06 -22.52
CA ARG A 275 -10.34 7.64 -23.72
C ARG A 275 -10.17 9.16 -23.79
N GLN A 276 -10.34 9.85 -22.66
CA GLN A 276 -10.10 11.28 -22.57
C GLN A 276 -8.64 11.62 -22.86
N LEU A 277 -7.69 10.84 -22.31
CA LEU A 277 -6.26 10.98 -22.57
C LEU A 277 -5.94 10.86 -24.07
N VAL A 278 -6.50 9.81 -24.72
CA VAL A 278 -6.33 9.59 -26.17
C VAL A 278 -6.93 10.74 -26.98
N ALA A 279 -8.11 11.22 -26.62
CA ALA A 279 -8.75 12.35 -27.31
C ALA A 279 -7.92 13.66 -27.25
N VAL A 280 -7.18 13.87 -26.16
CA VAL A 280 -6.38 15.09 -25.96
C VAL A 280 -4.97 14.94 -26.49
N HIS A 281 -4.34 13.78 -26.29
CA HIS A 281 -2.89 13.59 -26.52
C HIS A 281 -2.54 12.58 -27.62
N GLY A 282 -3.55 11.93 -28.22
CA GLY A 282 -3.34 10.85 -29.19
C GLY A 282 -3.11 9.47 -28.57
N GLU A 283 -3.21 8.43 -29.39
CA GLU A 283 -3.05 7.03 -28.94
C GLU A 283 -1.63 6.71 -28.47
N GLU A 284 -0.63 7.40 -29.01
CA GLU A 284 0.78 7.25 -28.69
C GLU A 284 1.12 7.65 -27.24
N MET A 285 0.20 8.33 -26.54
CA MET A 285 0.36 8.64 -25.13
C MET A 285 0.06 7.45 -24.23
N LEU A 286 -0.82 6.53 -24.64
CA LEU A 286 -1.19 5.37 -23.83
C LEU A 286 0.00 4.52 -23.39
N PRO A 287 0.89 4.04 -24.25
CA PRO A 287 2.02 3.20 -23.83
C PRO A 287 2.99 3.92 -22.90
N LYS A 288 2.99 5.26 -22.87
CA LYS A 288 3.83 6.05 -21.96
C LYS A 288 3.31 6.08 -20.53
N VAL A 289 2.00 5.89 -20.34
CA VAL A 289 1.35 6.01 -19.04
C VAL A 289 0.59 4.76 -18.59
N ALA A 290 0.36 3.78 -19.49
CA ALA A 290 -0.48 2.61 -19.24
C ALA A 290 0.21 1.29 -19.58
N LYS A 291 -0.20 0.22 -18.89
CA LYS A 291 0.23 -1.16 -19.12
C LYS A 291 -0.66 -1.79 -20.18
N MET A 292 -0.18 -1.85 -21.43
CA MET A 292 -0.96 -2.17 -22.61
C MET A 292 -1.54 -3.60 -22.66
N HIS A 293 -1.02 -4.52 -21.85
CA HIS A 293 -1.53 -5.92 -21.77
C HIS A 293 -2.89 -6.04 -21.07
N PHE A 294 -3.35 -5.00 -20.36
CA PHE A 294 -4.66 -5.02 -19.70
C PHE A 294 -5.80 -5.06 -20.74
N LYS A 295 -6.88 -5.77 -20.42
CA LYS A 295 -8.11 -5.78 -21.23
C LYS A 295 -8.69 -4.36 -21.41
N THR A 296 -8.39 -3.47 -20.50
CA THR A 296 -8.74 -2.04 -20.54
C THR A 296 -8.31 -1.41 -21.87
N THR A 297 -7.12 -1.74 -22.38
CA THR A 297 -6.62 -1.23 -23.67
C THR A 297 -7.58 -1.51 -24.82
N GLN A 298 -8.10 -2.73 -24.90
CA GLN A 298 -9.07 -3.10 -25.95
C GLN A 298 -10.38 -2.31 -25.84
N ASN A 299 -10.79 -1.95 -24.61
CA ASN A 299 -11.99 -1.16 -24.38
C ASN A 299 -11.78 0.33 -24.67
N VAL A 300 -10.56 0.81 -24.64
CA VAL A 300 -10.20 2.22 -24.93
C VAL A 300 -10.09 2.45 -26.42
N LEU A 301 -9.45 1.52 -27.16
CA LEU A 301 -9.15 1.64 -28.59
C LEU A 301 -10.28 1.15 -29.51
N LYS A 302 -11.39 0.69 -28.94
CA LYS A 302 -12.64 0.41 -29.67
C LYS A 302 -13.52 1.66 -29.76
#